data_cad998f0fe497662ff5450b1946882c5
#
_entry.id   cad998f0fe497662ff5450b1946882c5
#
_cell.length_a   1.000
_cell.length_b   1.000
_cell.length_c   1.000
_cell.angle_alpha   90.00
_cell.angle_beta   90.00
_cell.angle_gamma   90.00
#
_symmetry.space_group_name_H-M   'P 1'
#
loop_
_entity.id
_entity.type
_entity.pdbx_description
1 polymer ?
#
loop_
_entity_poly.entity_id
_entity_poly.type
_entity_poly.pdbx_seq_one_letter_code
_entity_poly.pdbx_strand_id
1 'polypeptide(L)'
;MSSRETAFHPITSTKAAGFMEEAGWFWVTNYGDTDAEYRAVRDGVGMWDLSPLNKWEFRGADALEAAQRVNTNDIVGMRDGQVRYGAFVDDDGLLIDDGTIYRHAPDHLWVCTNGDDRAEYFADAAKGLEVEIRYIAPELPSMQIQGPKSRDLVRTLTDAPVEELKYFTFFPQPVTFGGVPVWLSRTGFSGELGFEVFLRPDHALQLWEAVEGAGATPYGVDIIEPVRVETGMIVTDYDYQAHERTPFDLGLDRVVKLDGAGEFMGREKLREIAADPPNRFKTIRLEGDVLPEYGATISKGGDEIGVLTSPAESPRYGNIGLAIVRSDAAVEGEKVEVETAGGSIAGTIDVLAIHDPEKRRPRT
;
A
#
# COMPACT_ATOMS: atom_id res chain seq x y z
N MET A 1 15.46 -18.10 -9.74
CA MET A 1 15.79 -17.09 -10.78
C MET A 1 16.60 -16.02 -10.06
N SER A 2 17.55 -15.33 -10.73
CA SER A 2 18.23 -14.19 -10.08
C SER A 2 17.23 -13.04 -9.92
N SER A 3 17.30 -12.34 -8.79
CA SER A 3 16.47 -11.16 -8.53
C SER A 3 16.73 -10.06 -9.57
N ARG A 4 15.69 -9.30 -9.87
CA ARG A 4 15.72 -8.24 -10.88
C ARG A 4 16.18 -6.92 -10.27
N GLU A 5 16.94 -6.17 -11.04
CA GLU A 5 17.32 -4.81 -10.73
C GLU A 5 16.24 -3.84 -11.27
N THR A 6 15.93 -2.79 -10.51
CA THR A 6 15.04 -1.74 -10.98
C THR A 6 15.74 -0.79 -11.95
N ALA A 7 14.99 0.06 -12.65
CA ALA A 7 15.57 1.10 -13.49
C ALA A 7 16.36 2.17 -12.70
N PHE A 8 16.12 2.26 -11.38
CA PHE A 8 16.88 3.15 -10.47
C PHE A 8 18.12 2.48 -9.88
N HIS A 9 18.27 1.15 -10.01
CA HIS A 9 19.38 0.39 -9.40
C HIS A 9 20.77 0.94 -9.72
N PRO A 10 21.08 1.42 -10.94
CA PRO A 10 22.41 1.98 -11.22
C PRO A 10 22.81 3.15 -10.31
N ILE A 11 21.85 3.92 -9.79
CA ILE A 11 22.14 5.02 -8.86
C ILE A 11 21.94 4.57 -7.41
N THR A 12 20.89 3.82 -7.09
CA THR A 12 20.63 3.36 -5.72
C THR A 12 21.72 2.44 -5.20
N SER A 13 22.30 1.58 -6.05
CA SER A 13 23.40 0.68 -5.69
C SER A 13 24.68 1.41 -5.26
N THR A 14 24.85 2.67 -5.65
CA THR A 14 26.01 3.47 -5.23
C THR A 14 25.80 4.20 -3.90
N LYS A 15 24.57 4.25 -3.39
CA LYS A 15 24.15 5.05 -2.24
C LYS A 15 23.59 4.21 -1.09
N ALA A 16 22.98 3.07 -1.41
CA ALA A 16 22.35 2.20 -0.42
C ALA A 16 23.36 1.59 0.54
N ALA A 17 23.01 1.50 1.81
CA ALA A 17 23.78 0.79 2.82
C ALA A 17 23.54 -0.73 2.80
N GLY A 18 22.39 -1.16 2.27
CA GLY A 18 22.04 -2.58 2.13
C GLY A 18 20.91 -2.85 1.15
N PHE A 19 20.79 -4.11 0.77
CA PHE A 19 19.74 -4.63 -0.08
C PHE A 19 19.15 -5.91 0.52
N MET A 20 17.88 -6.14 0.25
CA MET A 20 17.21 -7.43 0.43
C MET A 20 16.64 -7.94 -0.89
N GLU A 21 16.43 -9.23 -0.97
CA GLU A 21 15.77 -9.88 -2.10
C GLU A 21 14.37 -10.32 -1.66
N GLU A 22 13.33 -9.76 -2.29
CA GLU A 22 11.96 -10.11 -2.02
C GLU A 22 11.13 -10.04 -3.30
N ALA A 23 10.20 -10.98 -3.49
CA ALA A 23 9.32 -11.09 -4.66
C ALA A 23 10.08 -10.99 -6.00
N GLY A 24 11.31 -11.53 -6.06
CA GLY A 24 12.16 -11.55 -7.26
C GLY A 24 12.77 -10.21 -7.64
N TRP A 25 12.84 -9.25 -6.71
CA TRP A 25 13.48 -7.94 -6.89
C TRP A 25 14.52 -7.64 -5.80
N PHE A 26 15.49 -6.78 -6.13
CA PHE A 26 16.34 -6.12 -5.16
C PHE A 26 15.66 -4.87 -4.62
N TRP A 27 15.47 -4.82 -3.30
CA TRP A 27 14.97 -3.68 -2.57
C TRP A 27 16.10 -3.04 -1.76
N VAL A 28 16.18 -1.72 -1.76
CA VAL A 28 17.09 -1.01 -0.84
C VAL A 28 16.53 -1.11 0.57
N THR A 29 17.34 -1.61 1.53
CA THR A 29 16.94 -1.67 2.94
C THR A 29 16.98 -0.28 3.58
N ASN A 30 18.11 0.42 3.45
CA ASN A 30 18.28 1.79 3.94
C ASN A 30 19.45 2.51 3.23
N TYR A 31 19.61 3.79 3.48
CA TYR A 31 20.69 4.63 2.97
C TYR A 31 21.70 5.06 4.06
N GLY A 32 21.69 4.41 5.22
CA GLY A 32 22.69 4.54 6.29
C GLY A 32 22.29 5.37 7.49
N ASP A 33 21.15 6.08 7.45
CA ASP A 33 20.57 6.81 8.59
C ASP A 33 19.05 6.67 8.59
N THR A 34 18.58 5.55 9.16
CA THR A 34 17.14 5.23 9.21
C THR A 34 16.32 6.26 10.00
N ASP A 35 16.94 6.92 10.99
CA ASP A 35 16.28 8.01 11.71
C ASP A 35 16.05 9.25 10.82
N ALA A 36 17.04 9.60 10.00
CA ALA A 36 16.90 10.70 9.03
C ALA A 36 15.89 10.34 7.93
N GLU A 37 15.92 9.09 7.44
CA GLU A 37 14.97 8.56 6.46
C GLU A 37 13.53 8.63 7.00
N TYR A 38 13.29 8.17 8.22
CA TYR A 38 12.00 8.24 8.89
C TYR A 38 11.52 9.71 9.06
N ARG A 39 12.41 10.59 9.56
CA ARG A 39 12.09 12.03 9.70
C ARG A 39 11.79 12.69 8.36
N ALA A 40 12.46 12.27 7.27
CA ALA A 40 12.15 12.80 5.95
C ALA A 40 10.70 12.53 5.57
N VAL A 41 10.20 11.33 5.79
CA VAL A 41 8.80 10.97 5.51
C VAL A 41 7.83 11.69 6.46
N ARG A 42 8.15 11.81 7.76
CA ARG A 42 7.24 12.35 8.78
C ARG A 42 7.25 13.87 8.90
N ASP A 43 8.37 14.55 8.60
CA ASP A 43 8.56 15.99 8.86
C ASP A 43 9.07 16.77 7.63
N GLY A 44 9.49 16.06 6.59
CA GLY A 44 10.13 16.62 5.41
C GLY A 44 9.57 16.10 4.10
N VAL A 45 10.48 15.60 3.25
CA VAL A 45 10.19 14.89 2.01
C VAL A 45 11.12 13.70 1.86
N GLY A 46 10.56 12.50 1.81
CA GLY A 46 11.27 11.29 1.45
C GLY A 46 10.99 10.87 0.00
N MET A 47 11.92 10.14 -0.62
CA MET A 47 11.74 9.50 -1.93
C MET A 47 12.11 8.02 -1.87
N TRP A 48 11.32 7.18 -2.53
CA TRP A 48 11.49 5.72 -2.52
C TRP A 48 11.27 5.10 -3.89
N ASP A 49 12.15 4.18 -4.27
CA ASP A 49 11.97 3.36 -5.47
C ASP A 49 10.88 2.31 -5.23
N LEU A 50 9.72 2.51 -5.84
CA LEU A 50 8.55 1.65 -5.77
C LEU A 50 8.38 0.75 -7.00
N SER A 51 9.43 0.68 -7.85
CA SER A 51 9.38 -0.09 -9.10
C SER A 51 9.05 -1.57 -8.93
N PRO A 52 9.44 -2.25 -7.82
CA PRO A 52 9.12 -3.66 -7.62
C PRO A 52 7.63 -3.98 -7.48
N LEU A 53 6.76 -3.04 -7.14
CA LEU A 53 5.32 -3.29 -7.17
C LEU A 53 4.86 -3.76 -8.55
N ASN A 54 3.97 -4.73 -8.58
CA ASN A 54 3.47 -5.31 -9.81
C ASN A 54 2.46 -4.38 -10.48
N LYS A 55 2.55 -4.26 -11.80
CA LYS A 55 1.70 -3.37 -12.60
C LYS A 55 1.20 -4.13 -13.82
N TRP A 56 -0.10 -4.03 -14.03
CA TRP A 56 -0.82 -4.67 -15.12
C TRP A 56 -1.55 -3.60 -15.93
N GLU A 57 -1.52 -3.72 -17.24
CA GLU A 57 -2.31 -2.89 -18.16
C GLU A 57 -3.53 -3.69 -18.61
N PHE A 58 -4.72 -3.13 -18.42
CA PHE A 58 -5.98 -3.63 -18.93
C PHE A 58 -6.40 -2.73 -20.09
N ARG A 59 -6.51 -3.28 -21.29
CA ARG A 59 -6.81 -2.51 -22.50
C ARG A 59 -7.82 -3.21 -23.37
N GLY A 60 -8.90 -2.51 -23.74
CA GLY A 60 -9.98 -3.02 -24.61
C GLY A 60 -11.34 -2.48 -24.25
N ALA A 61 -12.35 -2.78 -25.06
CA ALA A 61 -13.71 -2.26 -24.88
C ALA A 61 -14.29 -2.59 -23.50
N ASP A 62 -13.93 -3.76 -22.95
CA ASP A 62 -14.42 -4.26 -21.66
C ASP A 62 -13.39 -4.16 -20.52
N ALA A 63 -12.34 -3.33 -20.66
CA ALA A 63 -11.29 -3.20 -19.66
C ALA A 63 -11.85 -2.75 -18.30
N LEU A 64 -12.81 -1.83 -18.30
CA LEU A 64 -13.45 -1.34 -17.08
C LEU A 64 -14.29 -2.42 -16.37
N GLU A 65 -15.00 -3.26 -17.14
CA GLU A 65 -15.76 -4.38 -16.60
C GLU A 65 -14.83 -5.46 -16.03
N ALA A 66 -13.76 -5.80 -16.75
CA ALA A 66 -12.76 -6.75 -16.26
C ALA A 66 -12.14 -6.30 -14.93
N ALA A 67 -11.77 -5.02 -14.82
CA ALA A 67 -11.24 -4.46 -13.58
C ALA A 67 -12.26 -4.42 -12.44
N GLN A 68 -13.55 -4.21 -12.75
CA GLN A 68 -14.63 -4.28 -11.76
C GLN A 68 -14.83 -5.69 -11.23
N ARG A 69 -14.77 -6.71 -12.08
CA ARG A 69 -14.98 -8.11 -11.65
C ARG A 69 -13.97 -8.58 -10.61
N VAL A 70 -12.77 -8.01 -10.61
CA VAL A 70 -11.70 -8.39 -9.68
C VAL A 70 -11.57 -7.47 -8.46
N ASN A 71 -12.30 -6.36 -8.37
CA ASN A 71 -12.07 -5.39 -7.31
C ASN A 71 -13.35 -5.06 -6.55
N THR A 72 -13.28 -5.05 -5.23
CA THR A 72 -14.41 -4.80 -4.34
C THR A 72 -14.91 -3.36 -4.33
N ASN A 73 -14.11 -2.40 -4.85
CA ASN A 73 -14.50 -1.00 -4.92
C ASN A 73 -15.34 -0.70 -6.18
N ASP A 74 -15.91 0.48 -6.25
CA ASP A 74 -16.71 0.96 -7.39
C ASP A 74 -15.78 1.41 -8.54
N ILE A 75 -15.37 0.46 -9.39
CA ILE A 75 -14.46 0.73 -10.52
C ILE A 75 -15.22 1.31 -11.69
N VAL A 76 -16.42 0.81 -11.98
CA VAL A 76 -17.26 1.34 -13.09
C VAL A 76 -17.65 2.80 -12.87
N GLY A 77 -17.79 3.24 -11.63
CA GLY A 77 -18.10 4.64 -11.26
C GLY A 77 -16.89 5.58 -11.29
N MET A 78 -15.68 5.12 -11.64
CA MET A 78 -14.52 5.99 -11.77
C MET A 78 -14.65 6.95 -12.96
N ARG A 79 -13.98 8.11 -12.86
CA ARG A 79 -13.73 9.03 -13.98
C ARG A 79 -12.27 8.94 -14.40
N ASP A 80 -11.99 9.34 -15.63
CA ASP A 80 -10.60 9.42 -16.13
C ASP A 80 -9.77 10.32 -15.22
N GLY A 81 -8.55 9.90 -14.92
CA GLY A 81 -7.66 10.54 -13.95
C GLY A 81 -7.96 10.19 -12.48
N GLN A 82 -8.92 9.31 -12.18
CA GLN A 82 -9.12 8.80 -10.82
C GLN A 82 -8.29 7.56 -10.53
N VAL A 83 -7.96 7.40 -9.24
CA VAL A 83 -7.37 6.19 -8.67
C VAL A 83 -8.36 5.61 -7.66
N ARG A 84 -8.46 4.29 -7.58
CA ARG A 84 -9.19 3.57 -6.54
C ARG A 84 -8.28 2.52 -5.91
N TYR A 85 -8.25 2.49 -4.60
CA TYR A 85 -7.70 1.38 -3.84
C TYR A 85 -8.83 0.41 -3.50
N GLY A 86 -8.57 -0.90 -3.56
CA GLY A 86 -9.55 -1.92 -3.22
C GLY A 86 -8.92 -3.28 -3.02
N ALA A 87 -9.74 -4.21 -2.57
CA ALA A 87 -9.36 -5.59 -2.38
C ALA A 87 -9.65 -6.40 -3.65
N PHE A 88 -8.77 -7.34 -3.94
CA PHE A 88 -8.98 -8.42 -4.91
C PHE A 88 -9.34 -9.67 -4.11
N VAL A 89 -10.46 -10.29 -4.42
CA VAL A 89 -11.00 -11.42 -3.63
C VAL A 89 -11.36 -12.59 -4.52
N ASP A 90 -11.41 -13.78 -3.92
CA ASP A 90 -11.95 -14.97 -4.56
C ASP A 90 -13.49 -15.08 -4.43
N ASP A 91 -14.07 -16.16 -4.95
CA ASP A 91 -15.51 -16.42 -4.91
C ASP A 91 -16.06 -16.60 -3.49
N ASP A 92 -15.22 -16.94 -2.53
CA ASP A 92 -15.56 -17.06 -1.10
C ASP A 92 -15.43 -15.72 -0.35
N GLY A 93 -14.99 -14.65 -1.03
CA GLY A 93 -14.78 -13.33 -0.46
C GLY A 93 -13.49 -13.19 0.34
N LEU A 94 -12.56 -14.13 0.17
CA LEU A 94 -11.26 -14.10 0.82
C LEU A 94 -10.27 -13.28 -0.02
N LEU A 95 -9.41 -12.53 0.64
CA LEU A 95 -8.39 -11.70 0.00
C LEU A 95 -7.40 -12.55 -0.78
N ILE A 96 -7.18 -12.17 -2.03
CA ILE A 96 -6.07 -12.63 -2.86
C ILE A 96 -4.94 -11.60 -2.82
N ASP A 97 -5.32 -10.31 -2.88
CA ASP A 97 -4.41 -9.18 -2.92
C ASP A 97 -5.17 -7.89 -2.58
N ASP A 98 -4.44 -6.80 -2.45
CA ASP A 98 -4.96 -5.45 -2.40
C ASP A 98 -4.14 -4.55 -3.32
N GLY A 99 -4.72 -3.43 -3.75
CA GLY A 99 -3.98 -2.55 -4.65
C GLY A 99 -4.77 -1.40 -5.22
N THR A 100 -4.16 -0.71 -6.18
CA THR A 100 -4.71 0.49 -6.78
C THR A 100 -5.03 0.31 -8.26
N ILE A 101 -6.13 0.90 -8.69
CA ILE A 101 -6.55 0.95 -10.09
C ILE A 101 -6.54 2.40 -10.56
N TYR A 102 -5.83 2.67 -11.64
CA TYR A 102 -5.68 3.96 -12.30
C TYR A 102 -6.47 3.96 -13.59
N ARG A 103 -7.48 4.82 -13.71
CA ARG A 103 -8.27 4.91 -14.93
C ARG A 103 -7.76 6.02 -15.84
N HIS A 104 -7.11 5.65 -16.95
CA HIS A 104 -6.69 6.57 -18.02
C HIS A 104 -7.86 6.94 -18.94
N ALA A 105 -8.65 5.95 -19.33
CA ALA A 105 -9.82 6.04 -20.20
C ALA A 105 -10.74 4.84 -19.90
N PRO A 106 -11.99 4.80 -20.42
CA PRO A 106 -12.87 3.66 -20.22
C PRO A 106 -12.31 2.31 -20.72
N ASP A 107 -11.46 2.36 -21.73
CA ASP A 107 -10.80 1.23 -22.38
C ASP A 107 -9.34 1.03 -21.98
N HIS A 108 -8.86 1.80 -20.96
CA HIS A 108 -7.45 1.75 -20.54
C HIS A 108 -7.30 2.01 -19.04
N LEU A 109 -6.88 0.96 -18.31
CA LEU A 109 -6.57 1.05 -16.89
C LEU A 109 -5.20 0.46 -16.59
N TRP A 110 -4.57 0.98 -15.53
CA TRP A 110 -3.48 0.28 -14.85
C TRP A 110 -3.99 -0.30 -13.54
N VAL A 111 -3.55 -1.50 -13.22
CA VAL A 111 -3.86 -2.23 -11.99
C VAL A 111 -2.54 -2.52 -11.30
N CYS A 112 -2.32 -1.96 -10.12
CA CYS A 112 -1.14 -2.22 -9.30
C CYS A 112 -1.49 -3.21 -8.19
N THR A 113 -0.67 -4.25 -8.04
CA THR A 113 -0.84 -5.34 -7.06
C THR A 113 0.47 -5.57 -6.31
N ASN A 114 0.41 -6.31 -5.19
CA ASN A 114 1.58 -6.73 -4.45
C ASN A 114 2.18 -8.03 -5.03
N GLY A 115 1.35 -9.07 -5.24
CA GLY A 115 1.78 -10.34 -5.81
C GLY A 115 2.01 -10.28 -7.32
N ASP A 116 2.95 -11.10 -7.81
CA ASP A 116 3.31 -11.20 -9.23
C ASP A 116 2.61 -12.36 -9.97
N ASP A 117 1.92 -13.23 -9.25
CA ASP A 117 1.23 -14.43 -9.74
C ASP A 117 -0.25 -14.21 -10.08
N ARG A 118 -0.67 -12.95 -10.33
CA ARG A 118 -2.09 -12.59 -10.57
C ARG A 118 -2.56 -12.82 -12.01
N ALA A 119 -1.69 -13.32 -12.91
CA ALA A 119 -2.02 -13.50 -14.32
C ALA A 119 -3.22 -14.42 -14.57
N GLU A 120 -3.29 -15.57 -13.89
CA GLU A 120 -4.40 -16.52 -14.03
C GLU A 120 -5.71 -15.95 -13.47
N TYR A 121 -5.64 -15.30 -12.30
CA TYR A 121 -6.78 -14.64 -11.69
C TYR A 121 -7.40 -13.57 -12.59
N PHE A 122 -6.57 -12.71 -13.19
CA PHE A 122 -7.04 -11.70 -14.14
C PHE A 122 -7.56 -12.31 -15.45
N ALA A 123 -6.90 -13.37 -15.95
CA ALA A 123 -7.34 -14.06 -17.15
C ALA A 123 -8.72 -14.73 -16.94
N ASP A 124 -8.96 -15.27 -15.76
CA ASP A 124 -10.24 -15.88 -15.41
C ASP A 124 -11.36 -14.84 -15.32
N ALA A 125 -11.10 -13.70 -14.71
CA ALA A 125 -12.05 -12.59 -14.64
C ALA A 125 -12.36 -11.97 -16.03
N ALA A 126 -11.39 -12.04 -16.95
CA ALA A 126 -11.53 -11.51 -18.30
C ALA A 126 -12.27 -12.46 -19.26
N LYS A 127 -12.63 -13.68 -18.85
CA LYS A 127 -13.32 -14.65 -19.73
C LYS A 127 -14.60 -14.04 -20.33
N GLY A 128 -14.67 -14.09 -21.65
CA GLY A 128 -15.81 -13.58 -22.41
C GLY A 128 -15.85 -12.07 -22.61
N LEU A 129 -14.78 -11.35 -22.25
CA LEU A 129 -14.64 -9.92 -22.44
C LEU A 129 -13.62 -9.56 -23.52
N GLU A 130 -13.83 -8.43 -24.19
CA GLU A 130 -12.89 -7.84 -25.14
C GLU A 130 -11.84 -6.99 -24.41
N VAL A 131 -10.89 -7.66 -23.73
CA VAL A 131 -9.81 -7.03 -22.97
C VAL A 131 -8.50 -7.80 -23.14
N GLU A 132 -7.41 -7.05 -23.35
CA GLU A 132 -6.04 -7.55 -23.25
C GLU A 132 -5.48 -7.15 -21.88
N ILE A 133 -4.90 -8.12 -21.18
CA ILE A 133 -4.26 -7.89 -19.87
C ILE A 133 -2.78 -8.22 -20.00
N ARG A 134 -1.93 -7.24 -19.72
CA ARG A 134 -0.48 -7.33 -19.92
C ARG A 134 0.26 -6.92 -18.64
N TYR A 135 1.26 -7.72 -18.26
CA TYR A 135 2.19 -7.35 -17.18
C TYR A 135 3.18 -6.30 -17.68
N ILE A 136 3.23 -5.14 -17.03
CA ILE A 136 4.02 -3.99 -17.48
C ILE A 136 5.00 -3.45 -16.43
N ALA A 137 5.17 -4.10 -15.27
CA ALA A 137 6.02 -3.57 -14.21
C ALA A 137 7.46 -3.24 -14.66
N PRO A 138 8.14 -4.05 -15.51
CA PRO A 138 9.48 -3.71 -15.99
C PRO A 138 9.52 -2.49 -16.92
N GLU A 139 8.40 -2.19 -17.59
CA GLU A 139 8.27 -1.07 -18.53
C GLU A 139 7.82 0.23 -17.87
N LEU A 140 7.33 0.12 -16.61
CA LEU A 140 6.72 1.22 -15.87
C LEU A 140 7.30 1.30 -14.44
N PRO A 141 8.59 1.64 -14.28
CA PRO A 141 9.15 1.94 -12.97
C PRO A 141 8.39 3.07 -12.30
N SER A 142 8.45 3.11 -10.96
CA SER A 142 7.74 4.12 -10.18
C SER A 142 8.54 4.55 -8.96
N MET A 143 8.29 5.80 -8.52
CA MET A 143 8.90 6.41 -7.35
C MET A 143 7.83 7.05 -6.49
N GLN A 144 7.92 6.91 -5.18
CA GLN A 144 7.16 7.69 -4.22
C GLN A 144 7.93 8.93 -3.77
N ILE A 145 7.20 10.05 -3.59
CA ILE A 145 7.68 11.29 -2.99
C ILE A 145 6.71 11.62 -1.85
N GLN A 146 7.10 11.35 -0.61
CA GLN A 146 6.21 11.31 0.54
C GLN A 146 6.67 12.26 1.65
N GLY A 147 5.71 12.87 2.33
CA GLY A 147 5.95 13.72 3.49
C GLY A 147 5.23 15.06 3.39
N PRO A 148 5.07 15.79 4.53
CA PRO A 148 4.26 17.01 4.59
C PRO A 148 4.74 18.14 3.67
N LYS A 149 5.99 18.13 3.24
CA LYS A 149 6.57 19.12 2.32
C LYS A 149 6.65 18.63 0.86
N SER A 150 6.10 17.46 0.55
CA SER A 150 6.20 16.87 -0.79
C SER A 150 5.58 17.74 -1.88
N ARG A 151 4.46 18.43 -1.62
CA ARG A 151 3.84 19.34 -2.60
C ARG A 151 4.76 20.50 -2.98
N ASP A 152 5.42 21.10 -2.01
CA ASP A 152 6.32 22.23 -2.26
C ASP A 152 7.52 21.80 -3.12
N LEU A 153 8.06 20.61 -2.84
CA LEU A 153 9.12 20.02 -3.66
C LEU A 153 8.60 19.71 -5.07
N VAL A 154 7.46 19.03 -5.21
CA VAL A 154 6.88 18.65 -6.50
C VAL A 154 6.65 19.88 -7.40
N ARG A 155 6.18 21.00 -6.83
CA ARG A 155 6.02 22.29 -7.55
C ARG A 155 7.31 22.81 -8.18
N THR A 156 8.45 22.53 -7.60
CA THR A 156 9.74 22.99 -8.15
C THR A 156 10.17 22.19 -9.38
N LEU A 157 9.57 21.03 -9.61
CA LEU A 157 9.97 20.09 -10.64
C LEU A 157 9.02 20.05 -11.85
N THR A 158 7.87 20.74 -11.79
CA THR A 158 6.88 20.74 -12.87
C THR A 158 6.08 22.02 -12.93
N ASP A 159 5.66 22.40 -14.14
CA ASP A 159 4.68 23.48 -14.39
C ASP A 159 3.22 22.94 -14.41
N ALA A 160 3.03 21.62 -14.23
CA ALA A 160 1.69 21.05 -14.17
C ALA A 160 0.92 21.57 -12.93
N PRO A 161 -0.42 21.73 -13.01
CA PRO A 161 -1.22 22.30 -11.92
C PRO A 161 -1.43 21.29 -10.79
N VAL A 162 -0.37 21.00 -10.02
CA VAL A 162 -0.38 20.00 -8.93
C VAL A 162 -1.40 20.28 -7.82
N GLU A 163 -1.84 21.54 -7.67
CA GLU A 163 -2.91 21.93 -6.75
C GLU A 163 -4.28 21.34 -7.16
N GLU A 164 -4.47 21.06 -8.44
CA GLU A 164 -5.69 20.47 -8.97
C GLU A 164 -5.75 18.97 -8.72
N LEU A 165 -4.59 18.31 -8.47
CA LEU A 165 -4.54 16.91 -8.11
C LEU A 165 -5.13 16.68 -6.72
N LYS A 166 -6.31 16.12 -6.70
CA LYS A 166 -6.98 15.67 -5.47
C LYS A 166 -6.41 14.34 -5.00
N TYR A 167 -6.57 14.05 -3.72
CA TYR A 167 -6.21 12.76 -3.17
C TYR A 167 -6.88 11.61 -3.96
N PHE A 168 -6.10 10.62 -4.37
CA PHE A 168 -6.50 9.54 -5.27
C PHE A 168 -6.94 10.03 -6.67
N THR A 169 -6.17 10.97 -7.24
CA THR A 169 -6.22 11.31 -8.67
C THR A 169 -4.82 11.40 -9.27
N PHE A 170 -4.73 11.32 -10.59
CA PHE A 170 -3.49 11.45 -11.34
C PHE A 170 -3.73 12.21 -12.65
N PHE A 171 -2.69 12.73 -13.28
CA PHE A 171 -2.78 13.24 -14.63
C PHE A 171 -2.80 12.06 -15.62
N PRO A 172 -3.91 11.82 -16.36
CA PRO A 172 -4.02 10.66 -17.24
C PRO A 172 -3.11 10.76 -18.48
N GLN A 173 -2.60 11.95 -18.78
CA GLN A 173 -1.56 12.19 -19.79
C GLN A 173 -0.25 12.54 -19.09
N PRO A 174 0.90 12.15 -19.68
CA PRO A 174 2.20 12.51 -19.12
C PRO A 174 2.39 14.02 -19.00
N VAL A 175 3.01 14.45 -17.91
CA VAL A 175 3.46 15.82 -17.67
C VAL A 175 4.98 15.86 -17.60
N THR A 176 5.59 17.00 -17.87
CA THR A 176 7.03 17.18 -17.65
C THR A 176 7.29 17.34 -16.15
N PHE A 177 8.15 16.50 -15.59
CA PHE A 177 8.54 16.52 -14.19
C PHE A 177 10.04 16.20 -14.06
N GLY A 178 10.82 17.09 -13.44
CA GLY A 178 12.26 16.91 -13.39
C GLY A 178 12.93 16.85 -14.78
N GLY A 179 12.30 17.46 -15.79
CA GLY A 179 12.78 17.47 -17.18
C GLY A 179 12.46 16.22 -18.00
N VAL A 180 11.67 15.27 -17.46
CA VAL A 180 11.26 14.03 -18.15
C VAL A 180 9.74 13.87 -18.18
N PRO A 181 9.17 13.15 -19.16
CA PRO A 181 7.74 12.84 -19.19
C PRO A 181 7.39 11.77 -18.17
N VAL A 182 6.38 12.05 -17.31
CA VAL A 182 5.92 11.16 -16.27
C VAL A 182 4.40 11.20 -16.11
N TRP A 183 3.80 10.15 -15.57
CA TRP A 183 2.46 10.20 -14.99
C TRP A 183 2.59 10.50 -13.51
N LEU A 184 2.01 11.61 -13.08
CA LEU A 184 2.07 12.08 -11.70
C LEU A 184 0.73 11.82 -11.02
N SER A 185 0.76 11.06 -9.93
CA SER A 185 -0.39 10.70 -9.09
C SER A 185 -0.27 11.32 -7.70
N ARG A 186 -1.41 11.65 -7.10
CA ARG A 186 -1.50 12.05 -5.70
C ARG A 186 -1.98 10.88 -4.86
N THR A 187 -1.11 9.91 -4.73
CA THR A 187 -1.22 8.67 -3.96
C THR A 187 0.03 8.46 -3.13
N GLY A 188 0.04 7.45 -2.27
CA GLY A 188 1.22 7.09 -1.49
C GLY A 188 0.95 6.09 -0.38
N PHE A 189 2.02 5.51 0.15
CA PHE A 189 2.01 4.49 1.20
C PHE A 189 2.77 4.96 2.44
N SER A 190 2.35 6.09 3.01
CA SER A 190 3.01 6.69 4.19
C SER A 190 2.05 7.29 5.21
N GLY A 191 0.78 7.50 4.82
CA GLY A 191 -0.19 8.26 5.62
C GLY A 191 0.06 9.76 5.66
N GLU A 192 1.09 10.25 4.97
CA GLU A 192 1.36 11.68 4.79
C GLU A 192 0.84 12.16 3.42
N LEU A 193 0.92 13.48 3.20
CA LEU A 193 0.82 14.04 1.87
C LEU A 193 1.89 13.43 0.98
N GLY A 194 1.51 12.99 -0.21
CA GLY A 194 2.47 12.36 -1.09
C GLY A 194 2.02 12.27 -2.54
N PHE A 195 2.98 11.92 -3.37
CA PHE A 195 2.84 11.72 -4.79
C PHE A 195 3.54 10.44 -5.22
N GLU A 196 3.06 9.85 -6.29
CA GLU A 196 3.71 8.74 -6.98
C GLU A 196 3.96 9.15 -8.43
N VAL A 197 5.13 8.79 -8.91
CA VAL A 197 5.59 9.12 -10.25
C VAL A 197 5.83 7.84 -11.00
N PHE A 198 5.16 7.65 -12.13
CA PHE A 198 5.37 6.54 -13.05
C PHE A 198 6.05 7.06 -14.31
N LEU A 199 7.01 6.30 -14.84
CA LEU A 199 7.83 6.76 -15.95
C LEU A 199 8.33 5.61 -16.82
N ARG A 200 8.96 5.94 -17.93
CA ARG A 200 9.69 4.94 -18.74
C ARG A 200 11.08 4.70 -18.15
N PRO A 201 11.63 3.48 -18.27
CA PRO A 201 12.91 3.11 -17.64
C PRO A 201 14.09 4.00 -18.02
N ASP A 202 14.13 4.48 -19.27
CA ASP A 202 15.19 5.33 -19.81
C ASP A 202 15.28 6.72 -19.14
N HIS A 203 14.26 7.12 -18.40
CA HIS A 203 14.20 8.39 -17.67
C HIS A 203 14.52 8.27 -16.17
N ALA A 204 14.72 7.05 -15.65
CA ALA A 204 14.81 6.81 -14.22
C ALA A 204 15.95 7.56 -13.53
N LEU A 205 17.15 7.52 -14.09
CA LEU A 205 18.31 8.16 -13.47
C LEU A 205 18.18 9.69 -13.44
N GLN A 206 17.72 10.29 -14.55
CA GLN A 206 17.48 11.74 -14.60
C GLN A 206 16.42 12.17 -13.59
N LEU A 207 15.33 11.39 -13.46
CA LEU A 207 14.29 11.69 -12.49
C LEU A 207 14.82 11.61 -11.06
N TRP A 208 15.59 10.56 -10.74
CA TRP A 208 16.18 10.39 -9.41
C TRP A 208 17.03 11.61 -9.03
N GLU A 209 17.97 12.00 -9.92
CA GLU A 209 18.85 13.14 -9.71
C GLU A 209 18.07 14.45 -9.53
N ALA A 210 16.99 14.65 -10.30
CA ALA A 210 16.15 15.84 -10.19
C ALA A 210 15.42 15.90 -8.84
N VAL A 211 14.83 14.79 -8.37
CA VAL A 211 14.07 14.73 -7.12
C VAL A 211 14.99 14.83 -5.90
N GLU A 212 16.12 14.13 -5.90
CA GLU A 212 17.13 14.23 -4.85
C GLU A 212 17.76 15.62 -4.81
N GLY A 213 18.11 16.17 -5.98
CA GLY A 213 18.66 17.54 -6.11
C GLY A 213 17.69 18.63 -5.66
N ALA A 214 16.37 18.38 -5.69
CA ALA A 214 15.35 19.27 -5.15
C ALA A 214 15.20 19.16 -3.62
N GLY A 215 15.92 18.21 -2.97
CA GLY A 215 15.99 18.07 -1.52
C GLY A 215 15.16 16.93 -0.92
N ALA A 216 14.69 15.98 -1.71
CA ALA A 216 14.11 14.75 -1.18
C ALA A 216 15.22 13.84 -0.62
N THR A 217 14.95 13.22 0.53
CA THR A 217 15.86 12.24 1.14
C THR A 217 15.48 10.84 0.68
N PRO A 218 16.38 10.06 0.08
CA PRO A 218 16.10 8.66 -0.22
C PRO A 218 15.83 7.86 1.06
N TYR A 219 14.89 6.91 1.01
CA TYR A 219 14.64 5.99 2.10
C TYR A 219 14.40 4.57 1.59
N GLY A 220 14.63 3.60 2.44
CA GLY A 220 14.49 2.18 2.15
C GLY A 220 13.38 1.49 2.94
N VAL A 221 13.29 0.15 2.79
CA VAL A 221 12.23 -0.65 3.39
C VAL A 221 12.27 -0.69 4.91
N ASP A 222 13.44 -0.45 5.54
CA ASP A 222 13.58 -0.49 7.00
C ASP A 222 12.66 0.52 7.72
N ILE A 223 12.34 1.65 7.08
CA ILE A 223 11.43 2.62 7.68
C ILE A 223 9.98 2.42 7.26
N ILE A 224 9.72 1.57 6.28
CA ILE A 224 8.35 1.30 5.83
C ILE A 224 7.55 0.62 6.93
N GLU A 225 8.18 -0.31 7.67
CA GLU A 225 7.49 -1.04 8.74
C GLU A 225 6.90 -0.10 9.81
N PRO A 226 7.68 0.74 10.51
CA PRO A 226 7.09 1.68 11.45
C PRO A 226 6.10 2.65 10.80
N VAL A 227 6.39 3.15 9.59
CA VAL A 227 5.52 4.10 8.88
C VAL A 227 4.15 3.50 8.58
N ARG A 228 4.07 2.27 8.04
CA ARG A 228 2.80 1.63 7.71
C ARG A 228 2.00 1.19 8.95
N VAL A 229 2.69 0.66 9.96
CA VAL A 229 2.05 0.21 11.21
C VAL A 229 1.41 1.38 11.95
N GLU A 230 2.10 2.53 12.04
CA GLU A 230 1.55 3.77 12.60
C GLU A 230 0.26 4.24 11.90
N THR A 231 0.14 3.95 10.62
CA THR A 231 -0.97 4.42 9.77
C THR A 231 -2.00 3.35 9.43
N GLY A 232 -1.82 2.13 9.97
CA GLY A 232 -2.74 1.02 9.78
C GLY A 232 -2.85 0.55 8.34
N MET A 233 -1.72 0.55 7.60
CA MET A 233 -1.65 0.06 6.22
C MET A 233 -1.17 -1.39 6.21
N ILE A 234 -1.91 -2.22 5.51
CA ILE A 234 -1.61 -3.65 5.37
C ILE A 234 -0.54 -3.91 4.33
N VAL A 235 0.15 -5.03 4.49
CA VAL A 235 1.04 -5.62 3.49
C VAL A 235 0.74 -7.11 3.40
N THR A 236 0.58 -7.61 2.17
CA THR A 236 0.43 -9.04 1.90
C THR A 236 1.65 -9.82 2.40
N ASP A 237 1.47 -11.07 2.77
CA ASP A 237 2.45 -11.97 3.39
C ASP A 237 2.86 -11.60 4.84
N TYR A 238 2.58 -10.38 5.30
CA TYR A 238 2.76 -9.95 6.68
C TYR A 238 1.44 -9.93 7.46
N ASP A 239 0.45 -9.18 7.00
CA ASP A 239 -0.84 -9.04 7.70
C ASP A 239 -1.85 -10.10 7.28
N TYR A 240 -1.70 -10.68 6.10
CA TYR A 240 -2.54 -11.77 5.60
C TYR A 240 -1.82 -12.61 4.52
N GLN A 241 -2.23 -13.85 4.42
CA GLN A 241 -1.92 -14.72 3.29
C GLN A 241 -3.13 -14.78 2.35
N ALA A 242 -2.88 -14.98 1.05
CA ALA A 242 -3.96 -15.15 0.08
C ALA A 242 -4.91 -16.29 0.50
N HIS A 243 -6.22 -16.08 0.34
CA HIS A 243 -7.29 -17.02 0.66
C HIS A 243 -7.50 -17.34 2.16
N GLU A 244 -7.00 -16.50 3.08
CA GLU A 244 -7.17 -16.74 4.52
C GLU A 244 -8.08 -15.74 5.23
N ARG A 245 -8.14 -14.50 4.74
CA ARG A 245 -8.81 -13.40 5.44
C ARG A 245 -9.77 -12.67 4.53
N THR A 246 -10.81 -12.12 5.11
CA THR A 246 -11.71 -11.20 4.40
C THR A 246 -11.20 -9.76 4.46
N PRO A 247 -11.62 -8.87 3.56
CA PRO A 247 -11.32 -7.44 3.67
C PRO A 247 -11.76 -6.82 5.02
N PHE A 248 -12.81 -7.35 5.65
CA PHE A 248 -13.31 -6.86 6.95
C PHE A 248 -12.38 -7.17 8.11
N ASP A 249 -11.69 -8.32 8.06
CA ASP A 249 -10.69 -8.71 9.07
C ASP A 249 -9.52 -7.72 9.11
N LEU A 250 -9.28 -7.00 8.00
CA LEU A 250 -8.16 -6.08 7.80
C LEU A 250 -8.58 -4.61 7.73
N GLY A 251 -9.82 -4.29 8.16
CA GLY A 251 -10.30 -2.91 8.24
C GLY A 251 -10.53 -2.24 6.88
N LEU A 252 -10.74 -3.03 5.82
CA LEU A 252 -10.98 -2.56 4.47
C LEU A 252 -12.48 -2.33 4.16
N ASP A 253 -13.33 -2.21 5.18
CA ASP A 253 -14.79 -2.02 5.02
C ASP A 253 -15.15 -0.92 4.04
N ARG A 254 -14.39 0.18 4.04
CA ARG A 254 -14.65 1.36 3.20
C ARG A 254 -14.51 1.10 1.71
N VAL A 255 -13.72 0.12 1.32
CA VAL A 255 -13.45 -0.20 -0.09
C VAL A 255 -14.24 -1.40 -0.59
N VAL A 256 -15.05 -2.03 0.25
CA VAL A 256 -16.01 -3.08 -0.15
C VAL A 256 -17.36 -2.43 -0.45
N LYS A 257 -17.69 -2.31 -1.74
CA LYS A 257 -18.92 -1.65 -2.21
C LYS A 257 -19.99 -2.67 -2.54
N LEU A 258 -20.70 -3.14 -1.51
CA LEU A 258 -21.77 -4.13 -1.65
C LEU A 258 -23.01 -3.61 -2.34
N ASP A 259 -23.27 -2.27 -2.26
CA ASP A 259 -24.45 -1.64 -2.82
C ASP A 259 -24.07 -0.67 -3.94
N GLY A 260 -24.61 -0.84 -5.12
CA GLY A 260 -24.58 0.12 -6.22
C GLY A 260 -23.42 0.04 -7.19
N ALA A 261 -22.31 -0.62 -6.88
CA ALA A 261 -21.22 -0.84 -7.84
C ALA A 261 -21.55 -1.98 -8.83
N GLY A 262 -20.68 -2.16 -9.81
CA GLY A 262 -20.72 -3.34 -10.67
C GLY A 262 -20.52 -4.64 -9.88
N GLU A 263 -20.77 -5.77 -10.54
CA GLU A 263 -20.53 -7.09 -9.93
C GLU A 263 -19.05 -7.39 -9.81
N PHE A 264 -18.67 -8.02 -8.68
CA PHE A 264 -17.30 -8.52 -8.45
C PHE A 264 -17.33 -9.90 -7.79
N MET A 265 -16.26 -10.66 -7.93
CA MET A 265 -16.12 -11.99 -7.32
C MET A 265 -16.28 -11.92 -5.80
N GLY A 266 -16.93 -12.92 -5.20
CA GLY A 266 -17.14 -13.01 -3.74
C GLY A 266 -18.14 -12.01 -3.13
N ARG A 267 -18.81 -11.15 -3.95
CA ARG A 267 -19.70 -10.09 -3.44
C ARG A 267 -20.80 -10.60 -2.51
N GLU A 268 -21.48 -11.67 -2.86
CA GLU A 268 -22.57 -12.22 -2.04
C GLU A 268 -22.04 -12.80 -0.72
N LYS A 269 -20.89 -13.46 -0.75
CA LYS A 269 -20.21 -13.93 0.46
C LYS A 269 -19.81 -12.78 1.38
N LEU A 270 -19.23 -11.74 0.82
CA LEU A 270 -18.89 -10.53 1.58
C LEU A 270 -20.12 -9.84 2.16
N ARG A 271 -21.30 -9.89 1.48
CA ARG A 271 -22.55 -9.35 2.00
C ARG A 271 -23.04 -10.14 3.23
N GLU A 272 -22.90 -11.47 3.22
CA GLU A 272 -23.22 -12.32 4.36
C GLU A 272 -22.32 -11.97 5.56
N ILE A 273 -21.00 -11.83 5.34
CA ILE A 273 -19.99 -11.57 6.39
C ILE A 273 -20.11 -10.13 6.93
N ALA A 274 -20.44 -9.16 6.08
CA ALA A 274 -20.52 -7.75 6.45
C ALA A 274 -21.54 -7.46 7.58
N ALA A 275 -22.54 -8.32 7.74
CA ALA A 275 -23.55 -8.17 8.79
C ALA A 275 -22.96 -8.36 10.20
N ASP A 276 -21.99 -9.26 10.35
CA ASP A 276 -21.32 -9.57 11.63
C ASP A 276 -19.90 -10.10 11.35
N PRO A 277 -18.94 -9.21 10.99
CA PRO A 277 -17.58 -9.64 10.72
C PRO A 277 -16.91 -10.25 11.95
N PRO A 278 -16.27 -11.41 11.82
CA PRO A 278 -15.73 -12.15 12.97
C PRO A 278 -14.58 -11.45 13.68
N ASN A 279 -13.82 -10.66 12.93
CA ASN A 279 -12.63 -9.99 13.43
C ASN A 279 -12.62 -8.48 13.07
N ARG A 280 -11.70 -7.76 13.72
CA ARG A 280 -11.41 -6.35 13.46
C ARG A 280 -9.90 -6.13 13.43
N PHE A 281 -9.47 -5.27 12.54
CA PHE A 281 -8.08 -4.83 12.49
C PHE A 281 -7.86 -3.68 13.47
N LYS A 282 -6.85 -3.81 14.32
CA LYS A 282 -6.56 -2.87 15.39
C LYS A 282 -5.07 -2.58 15.49
N THR A 283 -4.72 -1.47 16.12
CA THR A 283 -3.36 -1.25 16.62
C THR A 283 -3.28 -1.74 18.06
N ILE A 284 -2.18 -2.38 18.40
CA ILE A 284 -1.81 -2.73 19.78
C ILE A 284 -0.64 -1.86 20.20
N ARG A 285 -0.77 -1.12 21.30
CA ARG A 285 0.37 -0.52 21.98
C ARG A 285 0.99 -1.56 22.89
N LEU A 286 2.28 -1.79 22.73
CA LEU A 286 3.04 -2.81 23.45
C LEU A 286 3.82 -2.15 24.58
N GLU A 287 3.85 -2.76 25.76
CA GLU A 287 4.60 -2.25 26.92
C GLU A 287 5.99 -2.91 27.00
N GLY A 288 7.00 -2.14 27.41
CA GLY A 288 8.39 -2.61 27.56
C GLY A 288 9.21 -2.54 26.29
N ASP A 289 10.42 -3.11 26.37
CA ASP A 289 11.45 -2.99 25.32
C ASP A 289 11.54 -4.23 24.40
N VAL A 290 10.69 -5.23 24.63
CA VAL A 290 10.68 -6.46 23.83
C VAL A 290 9.64 -6.31 22.72
N LEU A 291 10.07 -6.47 21.48
CA LEU A 291 9.17 -6.54 20.34
C LEU A 291 8.74 -8.01 20.13
N PRO A 292 7.43 -8.32 20.09
CA PRO A 292 6.96 -9.67 19.77
C PRO A 292 7.31 -10.08 18.34
N GLU A 293 7.25 -11.37 18.08
CA GLU A 293 7.40 -11.89 16.71
C GLU A 293 6.12 -11.68 15.88
N TYR A 294 6.25 -11.73 14.56
CA TYR A 294 5.11 -11.81 13.65
C TYR A 294 4.26 -13.06 13.97
N GLY A 295 2.95 -12.92 14.00
CA GLY A 295 2.06 -14.02 14.33
C GLY A 295 1.93 -14.31 15.84
N ALA A 296 2.46 -13.44 16.71
CA ALA A 296 2.34 -13.60 18.15
C ALA A 296 0.87 -13.63 18.60
N THR A 297 0.54 -14.57 19.49
CA THR A 297 -0.81 -14.71 20.05
C THR A 297 -1.15 -13.52 20.94
N ILE A 298 -2.39 -13.02 20.80
CA ILE A 298 -2.97 -12.01 21.69
C ILE A 298 -4.03 -12.69 22.56
N SER A 299 -3.91 -12.54 23.87
CA SER A 299 -4.85 -13.11 24.84
C SER A 299 -5.40 -12.07 25.83
N LYS A 300 -6.56 -12.40 26.41
CA LYS A 300 -7.20 -11.61 27.47
C LYS A 300 -7.77 -12.56 28.52
N GLY A 301 -7.25 -12.48 29.76
CA GLY A 301 -7.69 -13.34 30.85
C GLY A 301 -7.45 -14.83 30.60
N GLY A 302 -6.47 -15.17 29.77
CA GLY A 302 -6.12 -16.54 29.38
C GLY A 302 -6.84 -17.07 28.13
N ASP A 303 -7.80 -16.32 27.57
CA ASP A 303 -8.47 -16.68 26.32
C ASP A 303 -7.74 -16.02 25.13
N GLU A 304 -7.44 -16.78 24.09
CA GLU A 304 -6.93 -16.26 22.84
C GLU A 304 -8.00 -15.43 22.13
N ILE A 305 -7.66 -14.18 21.79
CA ILE A 305 -8.58 -13.24 21.16
C ILE A 305 -8.08 -12.72 19.80
N GLY A 306 -6.86 -13.04 19.40
CA GLY A 306 -6.32 -12.56 18.13
C GLY A 306 -4.86 -12.85 17.92
N VAL A 307 -4.32 -12.24 16.85
CA VAL A 307 -2.94 -12.41 16.41
C VAL A 307 -2.33 -11.05 16.06
N LEU A 308 -1.08 -10.83 16.50
CA LEU A 308 -0.27 -9.67 16.12
C LEU A 308 0.37 -9.94 14.76
N THR A 309 -0.08 -9.22 13.73
CA THR A 309 0.39 -9.47 12.37
C THR A 309 1.67 -8.72 12.03
N SER A 310 1.86 -7.51 12.58
CA SER A 310 2.96 -6.63 12.21
C SER A 310 3.47 -5.84 13.42
N PRO A 311 4.41 -6.38 14.19
CA PRO A 311 5.10 -5.65 15.26
C PRO A 311 6.08 -4.63 14.67
N ALA A 312 6.18 -3.44 15.28
CA ALA A 312 7.11 -2.39 14.87
C ALA A 312 7.60 -1.56 16.05
N GLU A 313 8.86 -1.18 16.03
CA GLU A 313 9.40 -0.13 16.88
C GLU A 313 9.26 1.22 16.18
N SER A 314 8.32 2.04 16.66
CA SER A 314 8.08 3.37 16.11
C SER A 314 8.91 4.42 16.84
N PRO A 315 9.67 5.28 16.13
CA PRO A 315 10.38 6.40 16.75
C PRO A 315 9.44 7.39 17.47
N ARG A 316 8.15 7.42 17.10
CA ARG A 316 7.14 8.34 17.69
C ARG A 316 6.28 7.72 18.76
N TYR A 317 5.96 6.44 18.63
CA TYR A 317 4.93 5.79 19.43
C TYR A 317 5.45 4.67 20.32
N GLY A 318 6.77 4.35 20.25
CA GLY A 318 7.36 3.20 20.91
C GLY A 318 6.93 1.89 20.25
N ASN A 319 6.93 0.81 20.99
CA ASN A 319 6.55 -0.50 20.47
C ASN A 319 5.05 -0.55 20.20
N ILE A 320 4.68 -0.86 18.96
CA ILE A 320 3.32 -0.98 18.47
C ILE A 320 3.19 -2.19 17.55
N GLY A 321 1.97 -2.57 17.21
CA GLY A 321 1.76 -3.58 16.18
C GLY A 321 0.36 -3.52 15.60
N LEU A 322 0.20 -4.01 14.39
CA LEU A 322 -1.11 -4.27 13.81
C LEU A 322 -1.58 -5.65 14.22
N ALA A 323 -2.87 -5.82 14.37
CA ALA A 323 -3.43 -7.07 14.87
C ALA A 323 -4.84 -7.34 14.31
N ILE A 324 -5.11 -8.61 14.05
CA ILE A 324 -6.45 -9.12 13.81
C ILE A 324 -6.99 -9.60 15.15
N VAL A 325 -8.05 -8.95 15.63
CA VAL A 325 -8.66 -9.23 16.95
C VAL A 325 -10.10 -9.61 16.75
N ARG A 326 -10.57 -10.65 17.45
CA ARG A 326 -11.96 -11.11 17.47
C ARG A 326 -12.90 -9.93 17.78
N SER A 327 -13.99 -9.78 17.02
CA SER A 327 -14.85 -8.56 17.06
C SER A 327 -15.42 -8.28 18.46
N ASP A 328 -15.79 -9.32 19.23
CA ASP A 328 -16.32 -9.18 20.59
C ASP A 328 -15.27 -8.71 21.62
N ALA A 329 -13.98 -8.84 21.31
CA ALA A 329 -12.86 -8.44 22.15
C ALA A 329 -12.14 -7.17 21.67
N ALA A 330 -12.44 -6.68 20.47
CA ALA A 330 -11.72 -5.57 19.80
C ALA A 330 -12.12 -4.17 20.34
N VAL A 331 -12.14 -4.00 21.67
CA VAL A 331 -12.55 -2.78 22.36
C VAL A 331 -11.35 -1.91 22.65
N GLU A 332 -11.38 -0.65 22.21
CA GLU A 332 -10.28 0.32 22.44
C GLU A 332 -10.11 0.62 23.94
N GLY A 333 -8.86 0.68 24.39
CA GLY A 333 -8.48 0.87 25.79
C GLY A 333 -8.37 -0.44 26.59
N GLU A 334 -8.83 -1.57 26.06
CA GLU A 334 -8.73 -2.86 26.74
C GLU A 334 -7.28 -3.35 26.83
N LYS A 335 -6.94 -3.91 27.99
CA LYS A 335 -5.63 -4.52 28.25
C LYS A 335 -5.62 -5.96 27.75
N VAL A 336 -4.52 -6.32 27.13
CA VAL A 336 -4.27 -7.64 26.55
C VAL A 336 -2.86 -8.13 26.93
N GLU A 337 -2.61 -9.39 26.72
CA GLU A 337 -1.30 -10.02 26.83
C GLU A 337 -0.87 -10.45 25.42
N VAL A 338 0.39 -10.14 25.03
CA VAL A 338 0.95 -10.52 23.74
C VAL A 338 2.12 -11.46 24.00
N GLU A 339 2.10 -12.60 23.34
CA GLU A 339 3.14 -13.62 23.47
C GLU A 339 4.50 -13.12 22.96
N THR A 340 5.57 -13.56 23.63
CA THR A 340 6.95 -13.35 23.24
C THR A 340 7.77 -14.59 23.50
N ALA A 341 8.99 -14.68 22.95
CA ALA A 341 9.90 -15.79 23.24
C ALA A 341 10.23 -15.96 24.74
N GLY A 342 10.09 -14.91 25.56
CA GLY A 342 10.36 -14.90 27.00
C GLY A 342 9.15 -15.01 27.90
N GLY A 343 7.96 -15.22 27.36
CA GLY A 343 6.68 -15.20 28.09
C GLY A 343 5.66 -14.29 27.39
N SER A 344 4.94 -13.45 28.14
CA SER A 344 4.04 -12.45 27.57
C SER A 344 4.36 -11.05 28.06
N ILE A 345 4.03 -10.06 27.25
CA ILE A 345 4.08 -8.64 27.60
C ILE A 345 2.70 -8.05 27.61
N ALA A 346 2.49 -6.98 28.37
CA ALA A 346 1.23 -6.27 28.37
C ALA A 346 1.07 -5.42 27.11
N GLY A 347 -0.14 -5.34 26.60
CA GLY A 347 -0.52 -4.47 25.49
C GLY A 347 -1.84 -3.78 25.75
N THR A 348 -2.19 -2.82 24.91
CA THR A 348 -3.47 -2.12 24.94
C THR A 348 -4.01 -2.00 23.53
N ILE A 349 -5.25 -2.41 23.31
CA ILE A 349 -5.93 -2.23 22.01
C ILE A 349 -6.18 -0.74 21.79
N ASP A 350 -5.78 -0.23 20.64
CA ASP A 350 -5.94 1.18 20.26
C ASP A 350 -6.67 1.28 18.91
N VAL A 351 -7.04 2.51 18.57
CA VAL A 351 -7.61 2.83 17.26
C VAL A 351 -6.66 2.44 16.14
N LEU A 352 -7.18 1.93 15.06
CA LEU A 352 -6.40 1.69 13.85
C LEU A 352 -5.86 3.03 13.30
N ALA A 353 -4.61 3.03 12.81
CA ALA A 353 -3.95 4.22 12.28
C ALA A 353 -3.73 5.31 13.34
N ILE A 354 -2.99 4.99 14.40
CA ILE A 354 -2.75 5.90 15.54
C ILE A 354 -2.07 7.22 15.15
N HIS A 355 -1.35 7.25 14.01
CA HIS A 355 -0.70 8.46 13.51
C HIS A 355 -1.69 9.50 12.96
N ASP A 356 -2.71 9.06 12.26
CA ASP A 356 -3.76 9.91 11.66
C ASP A 356 -5.07 9.12 11.50
N PRO A 357 -5.81 8.87 12.61
CA PRO A 357 -7.02 8.05 12.59
C PRO A 357 -8.08 8.54 11.60
N GLU A 358 -8.13 9.84 11.36
CA GLU A 358 -9.11 10.45 10.46
C GLU A 358 -8.59 10.56 9.01
N LYS A 359 -7.35 10.14 8.75
CA LYS A 359 -6.69 10.21 7.44
C LYS A 359 -6.79 11.61 6.81
N ARG A 360 -6.50 12.66 7.61
CA ARG A 360 -6.51 14.07 7.18
C ARG A 360 -5.22 14.46 6.47
N ARG A 361 -4.06 13.99 6.97
CA ARG A 361 -2.74 14.37 6.48
C ARG A 361 -2.54 14.12 4.97
N PRO A 362 -2.88 12.94 4.40
CA PRO A 362 -2.73 12.72 2.97
C PRO A 362 -3.72 13.53 2.11
N ARG A 363 -4.74 14.14 2.73
CA ARG A 363 -5.77 14.92 2.03
C ARG A 363 -5.54 16.44 2.04
N THR A 364 -4.51 16.89 2.73
CA THR A 364 -4.15 18.33 2.82
C THR A 364 -3.66 18.94 1.52
#